data_e0a1ff4d41c34a0f2ac5eecb42a5edf1
#
_entry.id   e0a1ff4d41c34a0f2ac5eecb42a5edf1
#
_cell.length_a   1.000
_cell.length_b   1.000
_cell.length_c   1.000
_cell.angle_alpha   90.00
_cell.angle_beta   90.00
_cell.angle_gamma   90.00
#
_symmetry.space_group_name_H-M   'P 1'
#
loop_
_entity.id
_entity.type
_entity.pdbx_description
1 polymer ?
#
loop_
_entity_poly.entity_id
_entity_poly.type
_entity_poly.pdbx_seq_one_letter_code
_entity_poly.pdbx_strand_id
1 'polypeptide(L)'
;GAKGQDVLGIEIFPEGSNHYMNSSRRDATYEEVLHFVHYYGIRNALPLMQEAIDEAMDIAISDGNYIPLSDLPVEDHDDEYFALITEVYFGIWAHDPEEDDWAGGHEYRFINREQMMIGDSLGYEIANQFFGEHFRYDVELPSSFLGQFSLSFDSTLSYTNRSQYLQNVMLSGENNVNVIGNDLNNKVYGNAGDNIFIGKDMDDFFDGGAG
;
A
#
# COMPACT_ATOMS: atom_id res chain seq x y z
N GLY A 1 28.77 -12.15 6.77
CA GLY A 1 27.84 -12.78 5.83
C GLY A 1 26.66 -11.86 5.59
N ALA A 2 26.04 -11.93 4.42
CA ALA A 2 24.81 -11.17 4.18
C ALA A 2 23.76 -11.60 5.21
N LYS A 3 23.10 -10.64 5.87
CA LYS A 3 21.85 -10.91 6.60
C LYS A 3 20.82 -11.33 5.57
N GLY A 4 20.13 -12.45 5.77
CA GLY A 4 18.97 -12.83 4.96
C GLY A 4 17.74 -12.23 5.59
N GLN A 5 16.73 -11.90 4.77
CA GLN A 5 15.37 -11.70 5.26
C GLN A 5 14.66 -13.04 5.28
N ASP A 6 13.98 -13.33 6.35
CA ASP A 6 13.28 -14.59 6.56
C ASP A 6 11.78 -14.37 6.38
N VAL A 7 11.26 -14.65 5.19
CA VAL A 7 9.81 -14.73 4.99
C VAL A 7 9.34 -16.12 5.40
N LEU A 8 8.60 -16.19 6.48
CA LEU A 8 8.06 -17.48 6.95
C LEU A 8 6.86 -17.89 6.08
N GLY A 9 6.74 -19.19 5.81
CA GLY A 9 5.64 -19.69 4.97
C GLY A 9 4.23 -19.44 5.52
N ILE A 10 4.11 -19.07 6.81
CA ILE A 10 2.86 -18.66 7.44
C ILE A 10 2.51 -17.17 7.18
N GLU A 11 3.44 -16.41 6.68
CA GLU A 11 3.31 -14.96 6.38
C GLU A 11 3.02 -14.71 4.92
N ILE A 12 3.12 -15.74 4.08
CA ILE A 12 2.80 -15.65 2.65
C ILE A 12 1.39 -16.18 2.43
N PHE A 13 0.56 -15.37 1.77
CA PHE A 13 -0.82 -15.74 1.45
C PHE A 13 -1.00 -15.95 -0.05
N PRO A 14 -0.87 -17.20 -0.55
CA PRO A 14 -1.04 -17.49 -1.96
C PRO A 14 -2.41 -17.06 -2.47
N GLU A 15 -2.46 -16.53 -3.68
CA GLU A 15 -3.71 -16.15 -4.36
C GLU A 15 -4.75 -17.28 -4.27
N GLY A 16 -5.99 -16.92 -3.93
CA GLY A 16 -7.09 -17.86 -3.76
C GLY A 16 -7.11 -18.64 -2.44
N SER A 17 -6.11 -18.45 -1.56
CA SER A 17 -6.19 -18.99 -0.20
C SER A 17 -7.24 -18.25 0.65
N ASN A 18 -7.74 -18.91 1.71
CA ASN A 18 -8.68 -18.26 2.63
C ASN A 18 -8.09 -17.00 3.30
N HIS A 19 -6.78 -16.95 3.50
CA HIS A 19 -6.08 -15.80 4.07
C HIS A 19 -5.97 -14.66 3.06
N TYR A 20 -5.70 -14.96 1.81
CA TYR A 20 -5.63 -13.96 0.73
C TYR A 20 -6.96 -13.24 0.53
N MET A 21 -8.06 -13.99 0.63
CA MET A 21 -9.42 -13.46 0.52
C MET A 21 -9.96 -12.83 1.82
N ASN A 22 -9.21 -12.96 2.92
CA ASN A 22 -9.57 -12.40 4.22
C ASN A 22 -8.63 -11.26 4.58
N SER A 23 -9.15 -10.03 4.55
CA SER A 23 -8.38 -8.81 4.85
C SER A 23 -7.96 -8.66 6.33
N SER A 24 -8.35 -9.58 7.21
CA SER A 24 -7.94 -9.56 8.61
C SER A 24 -6.44 -9.88 8.82
N ARG A 25 -5.73 -10.24 7.74
CA ARG A 25 -4.29 -10.49 7.77
C ARG A 25 -3.63 -9.89 6.54
N ARG A 26 -2.37 -9.46 6.69
CA ARG A 26 -1.54 -9.03 5.56
C ARG A 26 -0.54 -10.11 5.18
N ASP A 27 -0.12 -10.10 3.93
CA ASP A 27 1.02 -10.84 3.44
C ASP A 27 2.30 -10.04 3.75
N ALA A 28 3.21 -10.59 4.54
CA ALA A 28 4.44 -9.92 4.97
C ALA A 28 5.49 -9.82 3.86
N THR A 29 5.26 -10.39 2.68
CA THR A 29 6.23 -10.35 1.57
C THR A 29 6.63 -8.91 1.22
N TYR A 30 5.72 -7.95 1.30
CA TYR A 30 6.02 -6.54 1.01
C TYR A 30 6.98 -5.95 2.03
N GLU A 31 6.75 -6.20 3.31
CA GLU A 31 7.61 -5.78 4.43
C GLU A 31 9.01 -6.32 4.26
N GLU A 32 9.15 -7.63 4.07
CA GLU A 32 10.43 -8.29 3.91
C GLU A 32 11.22 -7.81 2.67
N VAL A 33 10.52 -7.53 1.57
CA VAL A 33 11.15 -6.92 0.39
C VAL A 33 11.61 -5.49 0.70
N LEU A 34 10.84 -4.72 1.45
CA LEU A 34 11.19 -3.35 1.85
C LEU A 34 12.41 -3.34 2.79
N HIS A 35 12.49 -4.25 3.76
CA HIS A 35 13.68 -4.43 4.60
C HIS A 35 14.92 -4.72 3.75
N PHE A 36 14.81 -5.63 2.78
CA PHE A 36 15.91 -5.91 1.86
C PHE A 36 16.32 -4.67 1.05
N VAL A 37 15.36 -3.93 0.51
CA VAL A 37 15.61 -2.69 -0.27
C VAL A 37 16.25 -1.62 0.60
N HIS A 38 15.77 -1.45 1.83
CA HIS A 38 16.31 -0.48 2.78
C HIS A 38 17.74 -0.84 3.19
N TYR A 39 17.95 -2.03 3.71
CA TYR A 39 19.24 -2.47 4.25
C TYR A 39 20.35 -2.52 3.19
N TYR A 40 20.07 -3.09 2.01
CA TYR A 40 21.08 -3.26 0.97
C TYR A 40 21.12 -2.11 -0.05
N GLY A 41 20.00 -1.43 -0.26
CA GLY A 41 19.85 -0.35 -1.22
C GLY A 41 20.03 1.03 -0.58
N ILE A 42 19.02 1.47 0.18
CA ILE A 42 18.93 2.86 0.66
C ILE A 42 20.12 3.21 1.55
N ARG A 43 20.39 2.43 2.60
CA ARG A 43 21.50 2.67 3.54
C ARG A 43 22.87 2.80 2.84
N ASN A 44 23.07 2.11 1.72
CA ASN A 44 24.35 2.12 1.02
C ASN A 44 24.42 3.12 -0.14
N ALA A 45 23.34 3.36 -0.84
CA ALA A 45 23.32 4.12 -2.09
C ALA A 45 22.71 5.51 -1.95
N LEU A 46 21.85 5.74 -0.94
CA LEU A 46 21.07 6.96 -0.74
C LEU A 46 21.24 7.54 0.68
N PRO A 47 22.45 7.97 1.07
CA PRO A 47 22.74 8.39 2.46
C PRO A 47 21.85 9.55 2.93
N LEU A 48 21.47 10.49 2.07
CA LEU A 48 20.58 11.59 2.45
C LEU A 48 19.15 11.11 2.72
N MET A 49 18.72 10.05 2.05
CA MET A 49 17.44 9.43 2.32
C MET A 49 17.46 8.65 3.64
N GLN A 50 18.58 7.97 3.92
CA GLN A 50 18.77 7.31 5.22
C GLN A 50 18.72 8.33 6.37
N GLU A 51 19.45 9.45 6.24
CA GLU A 51 19.40 10.54 7.24
C GLU A 51 17.98 11.07 7.45
N ALA A 52 17.17 11.18 6.37
CA ALA A 52 15.79 11.61 6.46
C ALA A 52 14.90 10.57 7.15
N ILE A 53 15.12 9.27 6.89
CA ILE A 53 14.40 8.17 7.57
C ILE A 53 14.71 8.18 9.06
N ASP A 54 15.98 8.29 9.44
CA ASP A 54 16.41 8.33 10.84
C ASP A 54 15.79 9.52 11.58
N GLU A 55 15.81 10.73 10.96
CA GLU A 55 15.19 11.93 11.55
C GLU A 55 13.69 11.79 11.72
N ALA A 56 12.99 11.29 10.72
CA ALA A 56 11.54 11.09 10.77
C ALA A 56 11.15 10.05 11.84
N MET A 57 11.88 8.94 11.90
CA MET A 57 11.68 7.90 12.91
C MET A 57 11.88 8.45 14.33
N ASP A 58 12.97 9.19 14.59
CA ASP A 58 13.25 9.77 15.92
C ASP A 58 12.13 10.72 16.36
N ILE A 59 11.60 11.53 15.43
CA ILE A 59 10.46 12.42 15.70
C ILE A 59 9.20 11.59 15.97
N ALA A 60 8.91 10.57 15.15
CA ALA A 60 7.75 9.72 15.31
C ALA A 60 7.78 8.96 16.66
N ILE A 61 8.95 8.51 17.11
CA ILE A 61 9.14 7.91 18.46
C ILE A 61 8.90 8.97 19.54
N SER A 62 9.48 10.16 19.42
CA SER A 62 9.34 11.26 20.39
C SER A 62 7.89 11.69 20.56
N ASP A 63 7.11 11.69 19.50
CA ASP A 63 5.71 12.10 19.47
C ASP A 63 4.75 10.95 19.84
N GLY A 64 5.28 9.73 20.01
CA GLY A 64 4.48 8.54 20.31
C GLY A 64 3.68 8.04 19.11
N ASN A 65 4.11 8.37 17.90
CA ASN A 65 3.51 7.92 16.65
C ASN A 65 4.11 6.61 16.14
N TYR A 66 5.34 6.30 16.57
CA TYR A 66 5.99 5.01 16.33
C TYR A 66 6.50 4.46 17.68
N ILE A 67 6.18 3.20 17.95
CA ILE A 67 6.56 2.47 19.16
C ILE A 67 7.28 1.19 18.74
N PRO A 68 8.61 1.20 18.62
CA PRO A 68 9.35 0.01 18.24
C PRO A 68 9.12 -1.15 19.21
N LEU A 69 9.06 -2.37 18.68
CA LEU A 69 8.94 -3.57 19.49
C LEU A 69 10.12 -3.68 20.47
N SER A 70 9.83 -4.05 21.72
CA SER A 70 10.81 -4.05 22.82
C SER A 70 11.94 -5.07 22.66
N ASP A 71 11.77 -6.10 21.84
CA ASP A 71 12.73 -7.15 21.53
C ASP A 71 13.46 -6.93 20.19
N LEU A 72 13.07 -5.88 19.46
CA LEU A 72 13.73 -5.50 18.22
C LEU A 72 15.06 -4.76 18.51
N PRO A 73 16.19 -5.15 17.87
CA PRO A 73 17.44 -4.40 17.97
C PRO A 73 17.27 -2.95 17.49
N VAL A 74 17.89 -2.01 18.20
CA VAL A 74 17.79 -0.57 17.86
C VAL A 74 18.28 -0.26 16.44
N GLU A 75 19.24 -1.02 15.94
CA GLU A 75 19.76 -0.91 14.56
C GLU A 75 18.79 -1.38 13.47
N ASP A 76 17.66 -1.98 13.85
CA ASP A 76 16.63 -2.45 12.92
C ASP A 76 15.33 -1.60 13.04
N HIS A 77 15.25 -0.63 13.97
CA HIS A 77 14.08 0.23 14.13
C HIS A 77 13.74 1.05 12.88
N ASP A 78 14.74 1.52 12.14
CA ASP A 78 14.55 2.28 10.91
C ASP A 78 14.07 1.40 9.73
N ASP A 79 14.41 0.10 9.72
CA ASP A 79 13.88 -0.86 8.76
C ASP A 79 12.36 -1.02 8.95
N GLU A 80 11.93 -1.28 10.18
CA GLU A 80 10.51 -1.43 10.52
C GLU A 80 9.72 -0.15 10.28
N TYR A 81 10.25 0.99 10.72
CA TYR A 81 9.62 2.28 10.49
C TYR A 81 9.42 2.54 8.99
N PHE A 82 10.46 2.32 8.17
CA PHE A 82 10.37 2.51 6.71
C PHE A 82 9.36 1.58 6.06
N ALA A 83 9.29 0.32 6.51
CA ALA A 83 8.29 -0.64 6.02
C ALA A 83 6.87 -0.17 6.40
N LEU A 84 6.64 0.20 7.67
CA LEU A 84 5.34 0.65 8.17
C LEU A 84 4.81 1.90 7.46
N ILE A 85 5.65 2.95 7.31
CA ILE A 85 5.22 4.15 6.58
C ILE A 85 4.88 3.85 5.12
N THR A 86 5.59 2.92 4.50
CA THR A 86 5.31 2.50 3.12
C THR A 86 4.01 1.71 3.04
N GLU A 87 3.79 0.76 3.93
CA GLU A 87 2.57 -0.03 3.98
C GLU A 87 1.33 0.84 4.21
N VAL A 88 1.42 1.80 5.12
CA VAL A 88 0.34 2.77 5.39
C VAL A 88 0.11 3.68 4.18
N TYR A 89 1.17 4.14 3.53
CA TYR A 89 1.09 4.96 2.32
C TYR A 89 0.32 4.27 1.19
N PHE A 90 0.45 2.95 1.05
CA PHE A 90 -0.29 2.13 0.08
C PHE A 90 -1.58 1.49 0.62
N GLY A 91 -2.01 1.86 1.82
CA GLY A 91 -3.30 1.46 2.39
C GLY A 91 -3.37 0.00 2.82
N ILE A 92 -2.25 -0.67 3.08
CA ILE A 92 -2.23 -2.08 3.53
C ILE A 92 -2.96 -2.22 4.87
N TRP A 93 -2.83 -1.22 5.74
CA TRP A 93 -3.44 -1.20 7.08
C TRP A 93 -4.81 -0.50 7.14
N ALA A 94 -5.26 0.14 6.06
CA ALA A 94 -6.48 0.97 6.08
C ALA A 94 -7.79 0.21 6.35
N HIS A 95 -7.76 -1.13 6.41
CA HIS A 95 -8.90 -1.96 6.81
C HIS A 95 -8.97 -2.20 8.32
N ASP A 96 -7.97 -1.68 9.08
CA ASP A 96 -7.90 -1.71 10.53
C ASP A 96 -8.23 -3.10 11.12
N PRO A 97 -7.35 -4.11 10.92
CA PRO A 97 -7.68 -5.51 11.24
C PRO A 97 -7.86 -5.76 12.74
N GLU A 98 -7.33 -4.89 13.59
CA GLU A 98 -7.35 -5.00 15.04
C GLU A 98 -8.37 -4.05 15.68
N GLU A 99 -9.05 -3.22 14.87
CA GLU A 99 -10.06 -2.24 15.29
C GLU A 99 -9.53 -1.26 16.36
N ASP A 100 -8.24 -0.86 16.24
CA ASP A 100 -7.57 0.02 17.21
C ASP A 100 -6.95 1.29 16.61
N ASP A 101 -7.15 1.50 15.30
CA ASP A 101 -6.60 2.62 14.51
C ASP A 101 -5.04 2.67 14.51
N TRP A 102 -4.38 1.49 14.66
CA TRP A 102 -2.92 1.37 14.59
C TRP A 102 -2.48 0.40 13.49
N ALA A 103 -1.31 0.62 12.91
CA ALA A 103 -0.65 -0.29 12.01
C ALA A 103 0.45 -1.10 12.73
N GLY A 104 0.85 -2.24 12.14
CA GLY A 104 1.98 -3.02 12.63
C GLY A 104 1.77 -3.65 14.00
N GLY A 105 0.54 -4.07 14.35
CA GLY A 105 0.32 -4.67 15.67
C GLY A 105 0.54 -3.67 16.81
N HIS A 106 0.08 -2.45 16.65
CA HIS A 106 0.18 -1.34 17.59
C HIS A 106 1.56 -0.62 17.63
N GLU A 107 2.31 -0.72 16.53
CA GLU A 107 3.61 -0.06 16.42
C GLU A 107 3.54 1.34 15.80
N TYR A 108 2.63 1.57 14.85
CA TYR A 108 2.51 2.84 14.15
C TYR A 108 1.08 3.39 14.22
N ARG A 109 0.97 4.66 14.59
CA ARG A 109 -0.29 5.33 14.95
C ARG A 109 -1.30 5.51 13.83
N PHE A 110 -0.89 5.42 12.59
CA PHE A 110 -1.71 5.76 11.44
C PHE A 110 -1.95 4.52 10.57
N ILE A 111 -3.17 4.37 10.05
CA ILE A 111 -3.57 3.23 9.22
C ILE A 111 -3.78 3.59 7.76
N ASN A 112 -3.81 4.89 7.42
CA ASN A 112 -4.01 5.36 6.06
C ASN A 112 -3.18 6.61 5.75
N ARG A 113 -3.08 6.91 4.46
CA ARG A 113 -2.25 8.00 3.92
C ARG A 113 -2.64 9.38 4.45
N GLU A 114 -3.94 9.63 4.61
CA GLU A 114 -4.47 10.92 5.03
C GLU A 114 -4.13 11.22 6.49
N GLN A 115 -4.26 10.21 7.36
CA GLN A 115 -3.86 10.32 8.77
C GLN A 115 -2.35 10.53 8.89
N MET A 116 -1.56 9.74 8.15
CA MET A 116 -0.10 9.82 8.10
C MET A 116 0.37 11.20 7.63
N MET A 117 -0.21 11.74 6.55
CA MET A 117 0.14 13.07 6.02
C MET A 117 -0.01 14.18 7.07
N ILE A 118 -0.98 14.05 7.95
CA ILE A 118 -1.26 15.05 9.01
C ILE A 118 -0.39 14.81 10.24
N GLY A 119 -0.25 13.56 10.68
CA GLY A 119 0.34 13.21 11.96
C GLY A 119 1.83 12.84 11.89
N ASP A 120 2.31 12.35 10.76
CA ASP A 120 3.71 12.05 10.46
C ASP A 120 4.05 12.53 9.06
N SER A 121 4.12 13.84 8.90
CA SER A 121 4.36 14.46 7.61
C SER A 121 5.74 14.13 7.02
N LEU A 122 6.74 13.87 7.84
CA LEU A 122 8.08 13.49 7.35
C LEU A 122 8.08 12.07 6.81
N GLY A 123 7.47 11.12 7.51
CA GLY A 123 7.27 9.76 7.02
C GLY A 123 6.46 9.74 5.72
N TYR A 124 5.40 10.53 5.64
CA TYR A 124 4.63 10.70 4.40
C TYR A 124 5.50 11.20 3.24
N GLU A 125 6.31 12.25 3.45
CA GLU A 125 7.19 12.80 2.41
C GLU A 125 8.26 11.80 1.97
N ILE A 126 8.81 10.99 2.89
CA ILE A 126 9.76 9.92 2.56
C ILE A 126 9.11 8.90 1.63
N ALA A 127 7.95 8.36 1.98
CA ALA A 127 7.23 7.40 1.16
C ALA A 127 6.86 7.99 -0.20
N ASN A 128 6.35 9.23 -0.22
CA ASN A 128 5.96 9.95 -1.43
C ASN A 128 7.15 10.21 -2.37
N GLN A 129 8.32 10.57 -1.84
CA GLN A 129 9.53 10.82 -2.63
C GLN A 129 10.19 9.52 -3.11
N PHE A 130 10.20 8.48 -2.29
CA PHE A 130 10.81 7.20 -2.65
C PHE A 130 10.13 6.56 -3.84
N PHE A 131 8.80 6.55 -3.84
CA PHE A 131 8.04 6.01 -4.96
C PHE A 131 7.89 7.01 -6.10
N GLY A 132 7.91 8.32 -5.82
CA GLY A 132 8.00 9.41 -6.78
C GLY A 132 6.96 9.39 -7.89
N GLU A 133 7.11 10.34 -8.83
CA GLU A 133 6.21 10.48 -9.99
C GLU A 133 6.35 9.35 -11.04
N HIS A 134 7.40 8.54 -10.95
CA HIS A 134 7.65 7.45 -11.89
C HIS A 134 7.02 6.14 -11.45
N PHE A 135 6.67 6.01 -10.16
CA PHE A 135 5.97 4.86 -9.64
C PHE A 135 4.47 5.05 -9.81
N ARG A 136 3.84 4.13 -10.53
CA ARG A 136 2.39 4.13 -10.73
C ARG A 136 1.78 2.96 -10.01
N TYR A 137 0.77 3.23 -9.23
CA TYR A 137 0.03 2.19 -8.54
C TYR A 137 -1.16 1.79 -9.43
N ASP A 138 -0.94 0.75 -10.24
CA ASP A 138 -1.83 0.30 -11.30
C ASP A 138 -2.33 -1.11 -11.00
N VAL A 139 -3.49 -1.48 -11.54
CA VAL A 139 -4.01 -2.85 -11.48
C VAL A 139 -4.48 -3.32 -12.84
N GLU A 140 -4.19 -4.59 -13.15
CA GLU A 140 -4.82 -5.31 -14.24
C GLU A 140 -5.80 -6.33 -13.65
N LEU A 141 -7.08 -6.19 -13.96
CA LEU A 141 -8.10 -7.15 -13.54
C LEU A 141 -8.09 -8.34 -14.49
N PRO A 142 -8.01 -9.58 -13.94
CA PRO A 142 -7.96 -10.77 -14.75
C PRO A 142 -9.26 -10.99 -15.54
N SER A 143 -9.18 -11.68 -16.66
CA SER A 143 -10.35 -12.00 -17.50
C SER A 143 -11.45 -12.80 -16.82
N SER A 144 -11.16 -13.38 -15.65
CA SER A 144 -12.13 -14.09 -14.81
C SER A 144 -12.92 -13.16 -13.87
N PHE A 145 -12.53 -11.88 -13.73
CA PHE A 145 -13.23 -10.93 -12.86
C PHE A 145 -14.64 -10.64 -13.38
N LEU A 146 -15.58 -10.50 -12.44
CA LEU A 146 -17.00 -10.25 -12.74
C LEU A 146 -17.53 -9.13 -11.82
N GLY A 147 -18.41 -8.31 -12.37
CA GLY A 147 -19.15 -7.32 -11.61
C GLY A 147 -18.47 -5.96 -11.55
N GLN A 148 -18.34 -5.38 -10.36
CA GLN A 148 -17.89 -4.01 -10.17
C GLN A 148 -16.58 -3.98 -9.38
N PHE A 149 -15.62 -3.21 -9.84
CA PHE A 149 -14.38 -2.90 -9.13
C PHE A 149 -14.39 -1.43 -8.67
N SER A 150 -14.10 -1.19 -7.40
CA SER A 150 -14.09 0.16 -6.83
C SER A 150 -12.68 0.60 -6.47
N LEU A 151 -12.31 1.78 -6.92
CA LEU A 151 -11.12 2.49 -6.44
C LEU A 151 -11.43 3.36 -5.22
N SER A 152 -12.71 3.56 -4.89
CA SER A 152 -13.09 4.28 -3.67
C SER A 152 -13.13 3.35 -2.47
N PHE A 153 -12.67 3.87 -1.34
CA PHE A 153 -12.76 3.12 -0.10
C PHE A 153 -14.22 2.81 0.29
N ASP A 154 -14.46 1.56 0.58
CA ASP A 154 -15.73 1.03 1.09
C ASP A 154 -15.41 -0.11 2.07
N SER A 155 -15.60 0.13 3.35
CA SER A 155 -15.29 -0.83 4.42
C SER A 155 -16.03 -2.17 4.30
N THR A 156 -17.09 -2.24 3.49
CA THR A 156 -17.81 -3.50 3.20
C THR A 156 -17.13 -4.34 2.11
N LEU A 157 -16.18 -3.75 1.37
CA LEU A 157 -15.40 -4.37 0.31
C LEU A 157 -13.94 -4.40 0.73
N SER A 158 -13.49 -5.53 1.25
CA SER A 158 -12.19 -5.68 1.91
C SER A 158 -10.97 -5.29 1.07
N TYR A 159 -11.05 -5.34 -0.25
CA TYR A 159 -9.94 -4.95 -1.13
C TYR A 159 -9.77 -3.43 -1.27
N THR A 160 -10.81 -2.64 -0.93
CA THR A 160 -10.82 -1.19 -1.19
C THR A 160 -9.87 -0.40 -0.30
N ASN A 161 -9.41 -0.98 0.80
CA ASN A 161 -8.33 -0.41 1.59
C ASN A 161 -7.06 -0.15 0.77
N ARG A 162 -6.77 -1.01 -0.22
CA ARG A 162 -5.62 -0.89 -1.13
C ARG A 162 -5.99 -0.17 -2.42
N SER A 163 -7.14 -0.49 -3.02
CA SER A 163 -7.52 0.07 -4.32
C SER A 163 -7.82 1.57 -4.27
N GLN A 164 -8.07 2.16 -3.10
CA GLN A 164 -8.35 3.59 -2.97
C GLN A 164 -7.22 4.53 -3.44
N TYR A 165 -6.00 4.02 -3.56
CA TYR A 165 -4.84 4.80 -4.04
C TYR A 165 -4.41 4.42 -5.46
N LEU A 166 -5.12 3.49 -6.12
CA LEU A 166 -4.85 3.13 -7.51
C LEU A 166 -5.14 4.30 -8.44
N GLN A 167 -4.28 4.48 -9.44
CA GLN A 167 -4.43 5.50 -10.46
C GLN A 167 -4.96 4.92 -11.76
N ASN A 168 -4.51 3.72 -12.14
CA ASN A 168 -4.88 3.14 -13.42
C ASN A 168 -5.48 1.75 -13.24
N VAL A 169 -6.49 1.45 -14.06
CA VAL A 169 -7.12 0.12 -14.12
C VAL A 169 -7.15 -0.34 -15.57
N MET A 170 -6.70 -1.58 -15.81
CA MET A 170 -6.82 -2.26 -17.09
C MET A 170 -7.72 -3.48 -16.93
N LEU A 171 -8.72 -3.58 -17.78
CA LEU A 171 -9.62 -4.73 -17.80
C LEU A 171 -9.15 -5.72 -18.86
N SER A 172 -9.11 -7.02 -18.52
CA SER A 172 -8.80 -8.10 -19.44
C SER A 172 -10.04 -8.90 -19.82
N GLY A 173 -9.99 -9.57 -20.97
CA GLY A 173 -11.05 -10.50 -21.42
C GLY A 173 -12.29 -9.83 -22.01
N GLU A 174 -13.45 -10.46 -21.83
CA GLU A 174 -14.71 -10.10 -22.50
C GLU A 174 -15.92 -10.01 -21.52
N ASN A 175 -15.66 -10.12 -20.22
CA ASN A 175 -16.71 -9.98 -19.24
C ASN A 175 -17.14 -8.52 -19.09
N ASN A 176 -18.44 -8.31 -18.79
CA ASN A 176 -18.95 -7.01 -18.43
C ASN A 176 -18.47 -6.63 -17.03
N VAL A 177 -17.54 -5.69 -16.95
CA VAL A 177 -16.95 -5.21 -15.71
C VAL A 177 -17.14 -3.71 -15.60
N ASN A 178 -17.64 -3.25 -14.45
CA ASN A 178 -17.80 -1.83 -14.17
C ASN A 178 -16.68 -1.35 -13.26
N VAL A 179 -16.27 -0.09 -13.42
CA VAL A 179 -15.24 0.53 -12.58
C VAL A 179 -15.76 1.82 -11.97
N ILE A 180 -15.61 1.96 -10.65
CA ILE A 180 -15.81 3.22 -9.94
C ILE A 180 -14.43 3.77 -9.60
N GLY A 181 -14.14 5.00 -10.02
CA GLY A 181 -12.92 5.74 -9.72
C GLY A 181 -12.80 6.21 -8.26
N ASN A 182 -11.75 6.96 -8.00
CA ASN A 182 -11.51 7.68 -6.75
C ASN A 182 -11.29 9.18 -7.05
N ASP A 183 -10.84 9.95 -6.05
CA ASP A 183 -10.61 11.39 -6.19
C ASP A 183 -9.17 11.69 -6.70
N LEU A 184 -8.63 10.80 -7.55
CA LEU A 184 -7.36 10.96 -8.28
C LEU A 184 -7.63 11.01 -9.78
N ASN A 185 -6.67 11.49 -10.57
CA ASN A 185 -6.73 11.39 -12.03
C ASN A 185 -6.60 9.93 -12.46
N ASN A 186 -7.70 9.28 -12.78
CA ASN A 186 -7.71 7.87 -13.14
C ASN A 186 -7.57 7.66 -14.65
N LYS A 187 -6.93 6.54 -15.04
CA LYS A 187 -6.98 6.00 -16.39
C LYS A 187 -7.57 4.62 -16.36
N VAL A 188 -8.70 4.44 -17.03
CA VAL A 188 -9.38 3.14 -17.10
C VAL A 188 -9.41 2.69 -18.55
N TYR A 189 -8.87 1.49 -18.77
CA TYR A 189 -8.89 0.82 -20.08
C TYR A 189 -9.85 -0.36 -20.00
N GLY A 190 -10.91 -0.29 -20.79
CA GLY A 190 -11.92 -1.32 -20.95
C GLY A 190 -11.43 -2.56 -21.69
N ASN A 191 -12.27 -3.57 -21.73
CA ASN A 191 -12.02 -4.83 -22.43
C ASN A 191 -12.97 -5.00 -23.64
N ALA A 192 -13.33 -6.24 -24.00
CA ALA A 192 -14.27 -6.54 -25.08
C ALA A 192 -15.73 -6.70 -24.60
N GLY A 193 -15.99 -6.53 -23.30
CA GLY A 193 -17.32 -6.56 -22.72
C GLY A 193 -17.96 -5.17 -22.61
N ASP A 194 -19.24 -5.12 -22.31
CA ASP A 194 -19.96 -3.86 -22.01
C ASP A 194 -19.50 -3.34 -20.64
N ASN A 195 -18.84 -2.18 -20.60
CA ASN A 195 -18.29 -1.58 -19.39
C ASN A 195 -19.02 -0.29 -19.01
N ILE A 196 -19.15 -0.03 -17.71
CA ILE A 196 -19.61 1.26 -17.18
C ILE A 196 -18.47 1.82 -16.32
N PHE A 197 -18.03 3.05 -16.62
CA PHE A 197 -17.03 3.77 -15.85
C PHE A 197 -17.64 4.98 -15.17
N ILE A 198 -17.31 5.17 -13.88
CA ILE A 198 -17.71 6.33 -13.07
C ILE A 198 -16.42 6.94 -12.53
N GLY A 199 -16.04 8.15 -12.97
CA GLY A 199 -14.77 8.79 -12.61
C GLY A 199 -14.73 9.24 -11.16
N LYS A 200 -15.66 10.03 -10.72
CA LYS A 200 -15.73 10.87 -9.53
C LYS A 200 -15.07 12.22 -9.74
N ASP A 201 -14.22 12.66 -8.76
CA ASP A 201 -13.57 13.96 -8.86
C ASP A 201 -12.27 13.88 -9.68
N MET A 202 -11.70 15.03 -10.02
CA MET A 202 -10.50 15.23 -10.83
C MET A 202 -10.68 14.87 -12.32
N ASP A 203 -9.58 14.85 -13.08
CA ASP A 203 -9.60 14.63 -14.53
C ASP A 203 -9.32 13.15 -14.86
N ASP A 204 -10.33 12.46 -15.37
CA ASP A 204 -10.25 11.05 -15.70
C ASP A 204 -10.16 10.78 -17.20
N PHE A 205 -9.48 9.72 -17.54
CA PHE A 205 -9.40 9.20 -18.91
C PHE A 205 -10.03 7.81 -18.99
N PHE A 206 -10.97 7.64 -19.91
CA PHE A 206 -11.63 6.36 -20.16
C PHE A 206 -11.44 5.96 -21.63
N ASP A 207 -10.94 4.72 -21.84
CA ASP A 207 -10.93 4.03 -23.11
C ASP A 207 -11.84 2.81 -22.97
N GLY A 208 -12.94 2.76 -23.71
CA GLY A 208 -13.92 1.67 -23.63
C GLY A 208 -13.42 0.32 -24.15
N GLY A 209 -12.30 0.29 -24.85
CA GLY A 209 -11.82 -0.95 -25.49
C GLY A 209 -12.61 -1.32 -26.75
N ALA A 210 -13.01 -2.59 -26.83
CA ALA A 210 -13.72 -3.14 -28.01
C ALA A 210 -15.21 -3.40 -27.75
N GLY A 211 -15.67 -3.18 -26.52
CA GLY A 211 -17.06 -3.34 -26.12
C GLY A 211 -17.94 -2.11 -26.30
#